data_042e6cd0f2df54057ecc6216f9b22b77
#
_entry.id   042e6cd0f2df54057ecc6216f9b22b77
#
_cell.length_a   1.000
_cell.length_b   1.000
_cell.length_c   1.000
_cell.angle_alpha   90.00
_cell.angle_beta   90.00
_cell.angle_gamma   90.00
#
_symmetry.space_group_name_H-M   'P 1'
#
loop_
_entity.id
_entity.type
_entity.pdbx_description
1 polymer ?
#
loop_
_entity_poly.entity_id
_entity_poly.type
_entity_poly.pdbx_seq_one_letter_code
_entity_poly.pdbx_strand_id
1 'polypeptide(L)' 'MSMQEVREQNIALVTQTALACFVENGIEKTTIRDIAQHAGLTERSVYRYFAGK' A
#
# COMPACT_ATOMS: atom_id res chain seq x y z
N MET A 1 -4.66 -21.40 0.80
CA MET A 1 -4.86 -19.97 1.10
C MET A 1 -6.16 -19.48 0.51
N SER A 2 -6.95 -18.76 1.28
CA SER A 2 -8.15 -18.13 0.76
C SER A 2 -7.82 -16.78 0.17
N MET A 3 -8.67 -16.27 -0.73
CA MET A 3 -8.50 -14.94 -1.29
C MET A 3 -8.58 -13.86 -0.21
N GLN A 4 -9.35 -14.11 0.83
CA GLN A 4 -9.48 -13.18 1.93
C GLN A 4 -8.16 -13.04 2.70
N GLU A 5 -7.44 -14.13 2.93
CA GLU A 5 -6.14 -14.09 3.60
C GLU A 5 -5.11 -13.32 2.78
N VAL A 6 -5.09 -13.56 1.47
CA VAL A 6 -4.18 -12.83 0.57
C VAL A 6 -4.48 -11.34 0.60
N ARG A 7 -5.76 -10.98 0.59
CA ARG A 7 -6.16 -9.58 0.64
C ARG A 7 -5.73 -8.91 1.95
N GLU A 8 -5.91 -9.61 3.08
CA GLU A 8 -5.50 -9.08 4.37
C GLU A 8 -3.99 -8.87 4.45
N GLN A 9 -3.23 -9.81 3.93
CA GLN A 9 -1.77 -9.70 3.87
C GLN A 9 -1.35 -8.51 3.01
N ASN A 10 -2.00 -8.29 1.89
CA ASN A 10 -1.69 -7.17 1.01
C ASN A 10 -2.06 -5.85 1.64
N ILE A 11 -3.18 -5.78 2.35
CA ILE A 11 -3.56 -4.56 3.07
C ILE A 11 -2.52 -4.23 4.14
N ALA A 12 -2.06 -5.23 4.89
CA ALA A 12 -1.03 -5.02 5.89
C ALA A 12 0.28 -4.54 5.26
N LEU A 13 0.68 -5.15 4.14
CA LEU A 13 1.87 -4.75 3.41
C LEU A 13 1.78 -3.30 2.94
N VAL A 14 0.65 -2.92 2.34
CA VAL A 14 0.44 -1.55 1.85
C VAL A 14 0.48 -0.56 3.00
N THR A 15 -0.16 -0.89 4.12
CA THR A 15 -0.19 -0.01 5.29
C THR A 15 1.21 0.21 5.86
N GLN A 16 1.98 -0.85 6.03
CA GLN A 16 3.35 -0.74 6.54
C GLN A 16 4.25 0.02 5.58
N THR A 17 4.10 -0.24 4.29
CA THR A 17 4.88 0.44 3.26
C THR A 17 4.55 1.92 3.23
N ALA A 18 3.27 2.27 3.34
CA ALA A 18 2.85 3.66 3.38
C ALA A 18 3.45 4.39 4.58
N LEU A 19 3.41 3.77 5.74
CA LEU A 19 4.00 4.36 6.95
C LEU A 19 5.50 4.59 6.79
N ALA A 20 6.21 3.62 6.25
CA ALA A 20 7.65 3.75 6.00
C ALA A 20 7.94 4.90 5.04
N CYS A 21 7.16 5.03 3.97
CA CYS A 21 7.32 6.11 3.02
C CYS A 21 7.04 7.47 3.66
N PHE A 22 6.02 7.55 4.51
CA PHE A 22 5.70 8.78 5.23
C PHE A 22 6.84 9.20 6.15
N VAL A 23 7.45 8.24 6.85
CA VAL A 23 8.56 8.52 7.76
C VAL A 23 9.79 9.00 6.98
N GLU A 24 10.10 8.37 5.85
CA GLU A 24 11.30 8.70 5.08
C GLU A 24 11.16 10.00 4.30
N ASN A 25 10.01 10.22 3.66
CA ASN A 25 9.83 11.30 2.69
C ASN A 25 8.87 12.38 3.16
N GLY A 26 8.10 12.11 4.21
CA GLY A 26 7.04 12.99 4.64
C GLY A 26 5.72 12.69 3.93
N ILE A 27 4.62 12.99 4.60
CA ILE A 27 3.28 12.72 4.07
C ILE A 27 3.04 13.49 2.78
N GLU A 28 3.48 14.75 2.71
CA GLU A 28 3.22 15.60 1.56
C GLU A 28 3.95 15.15 0.30
N LYS A 29 5.12 14.53 0.46
CA LYS A 29 5.93 14.10 -0.67
C LYS A 29 5.71 12.66 -1.08
N THR A 30 5.00 11.91 -0.26
CA THR A 30 4.71 10.50 -0.57
C THR A 30 3.51 10.40 -1.50
N THR A 31 3.67 9.68 -2.60
CA THR A 31 2.60 9.46 -3.57
C THR A 31 2.17 8.01 -3.56
N ILE A 32 1.00 7.74 -4.13
CA ILE A 32 0.53 6.35 -4.32
C ILE A 32 1.53 5.56 -5.15
N ARG A 33 2.15 6.20 -6.13
CA ARG A 33 3.18 5.57 -6.97
C ARG A 33 4.36 5.10 -6.13
N ASP A 34 4.82 5.91 -5.19
CA ASP A 34 5.92 5.54 -4.31
C ASP A 34 5.57 4.33 -3.47
N ILE A 35 4.38 4.34 -2.89
CA ILE A 35 3.90 3.23 -2.07
C ILE A 35 3.80 1.96 -2.92
N ALA A 36 3.25 2.06 -4.12
CA ALA A 36 3.10 0.91 -5.01
C ALA A 36 4.47 0.32 -5.37
N GLN A 37 5.44 1.16 -5.70
CA GLN A 37 6.77 0.69 -6.04
C GLN A 37 7.43 -0.04 -4.87
N HIS A 38 7.35 0.51 -3.68
CA HIS A 38 7.96 -0.09 -2.50
C HIS A 38 7.24 -1.37 -2.06
N ALA A 39 5.95 -1.45 -2.29
CA ALA A 39 5.17 -2.64 -1.96
C ALA A 39 5.22 -3.72 -3.04
N GLY A 40 5.77 -3.39 -4.22
CA GLY A 40 5.78 -4.31 -5.35
C GLY A 40 4.42 -4.53 -5.97
N LEU A 41 3.56 -3.52 -5.90
CA LEU A 41 2.20 -3.58 -6.42
C LEU A 41 1.99 -2.50 -7.48
N THR A 42 0.83 -2.57 -8.16
CA THR A 42 0.44 -1.51 -9.08
C THR A 42 -0.27 -0.39 -8.31
N GLU A 43 -0.26 0.82 -8.87
CA GLU A 43 -1.00 1.94 -8.27
C GLU A 43 -2.48 1.60 -8.13
N ARG A 44 -3.05 0.92 -9.13
CA ARG A 44 -4.45 0.50 -9.11
C ARG A 44 -4.74 -0.41 -7.92
N SER A 45 -3.85 -1.36 -7.63
CA SER A 45 -4.00 -2.25 -6.49
C SER A 45 -3.96 -1.48 -5.17
N VAL A 46 -3.04 -0.54 -5.05
CA VAL A 46 -2.94 0.29 -3.84
C VAL A 46 -4.22 1.10 -3.64
N TYR A 47 -4.73 1.72 -4.70
CA TYR A 47 -6.00 2.45 -4.63
C TYR A 47 -7.15 1.57 -4.17
N ARG A 48 -7.22 0.34 -4.68
CA ARG A 48 -8.27 -0.59 -4.29
C ARG A 48 -8.22 -0.91 -2.80
N TYR A 49 -7.03 -1.07 -2.25
CA TYR A 49 -6.89 -1.38 -0.83
C TYR A 49 -7.25 -0.19 0.06
N PHE A 50 -6.91 1.03 -0.34
CA PHE A 50 -7.25 2.22 0.43
C PHE A 50 -8.71 2.63 0.28
N ALA A 51 -9.29 2.46 -0.89
CA ALA A 51 -10.68 2.82 -1.17
C ALA A 51 -11.63 1.65 -0.91
N GLY A 52 -11.10 0.49 -0.67
CA GLY A 52 -11.88 -0.74 -0.66
C GLY A 52 -12.70 -0.92 0.61
N LYS A 53 -13.91 -0.66 0.45
CA LYS A 53 -14.90 -1.10 1.41
C LYS A 53 -15.92 -1.96 0.71
#